data_e35a0e882e4cdbae03926f1d13fede5b
#
_entry.id   e35a0e882e4cdbae03926f1d13fede5b
#
_cell.length_a   1.000
_cell.length_b   1.000
_cell.length_c   1.000
_cell.angle_alpha   90.00
_cell.angle_beta   90.00
_cell.angle_gamma   90.00
#
_symmetry.space_group_name_H-M   'P 1'
#
loop_
_entity.id
_entity.type
_entity.pdbx_description
1 polymer ?
#
loop_
_entity_poly.entity_id
_entity_poly.type
_entity_poly.pdbx_seq_one_letter_code
_entity_poly.pdbx_strand_id
1 'polypeptide(L)'
;YKSFGKCRNTERRICFSKVERHDLDMIKDVQEKILQLKKENDICILAHSYQAKEIVEIADITGDSYKLSVEAQKVSNKNILMCGVHFMAEAAKMLNPDKNVYLANPSAGCPMAEQMEPEMIEMIKAQEPDRKVVCYINTTAALKRVCDVCVTSSSAVKIVKNMDADKILFIPDCNLGAFVKKACPEKDIKLLQGGCPVHASVTKADMIAAKTAHPDALVLCHPECIPAVSEMADYVGSTSGIMNFAAESDAKEFIIGTEISIAEHLQYRFPEKEFYILSKKILCPNMKLTTLMDVYKTCEGIGNGGGFEIEMTDEEITSARKCI
;
A
#
# COMPACT_ATOMS: atom_id res chain seq x y z
N TYR A 1 -6.49 -7.94 -37.05
CA TYR A 1 -6.83 -6.65 -37.69
C TYR A 1 -8.26 -6.73 -38.21
N LYS A 2 -9.22 -6.18 -37.49
CA LYS A 2 -10.55 -5.84 -38.01
C LYS A 2 -10.93 -4.45 -37.53
N SER A 3 -11.36 -3.64 -38.44
CA SER A 3 -11.64 -2.21 -38.39
C SER A 3 -12.61 -1.80 -37.29
N PHE A 4 -12.22 -0.77 -36.54
CA PHE A 4 -13.12 -0.05 -35.63
C PHE A 4 -14.04 0.88 -36.46
N GLY A 5 -15.33 0.61 -36.42
CA GLY A 5 -16.36 1.49 -36.93
C GLY A 5 -16.55 2.71 -36.01
N LYS A 6 -16.52 3.93 -36.57
CA LYS A 6 -16.83 5.18 -35.92
C LYS A 6 -18.30 5.22 -35.48
N CYS A 7 -18.55 5.17 -34.18
CA CYS A 7 -19.84 5.58 -33.60
C CYS A 7 -19.75 7.05 -33.17
N ARG A 8 -20.65 7.89 -33.72
CA ARG A 8 -20.79 9.31 -33.34
C ARG A 8 -21.82 9.45 -32.23
N ASN A 9 -21.45 10.23 -31.23
CA ASN A 9 -22.23 10.98 -30.24
C ASN A 9 -23.12 10.26 -29.21
N THR A 10 -22.92 10.73 -27.98
CA THR A 10 -23.77 10.73 -26.77
C THR A 10 -24.03 9.37 -26.14
N GLU A 11 -23.49 9.23 -24.95
CA GLU A 11 -23.43 8.05 -24.08
C GLU A 11 -22.39 7.01 -24.55
N ARG A 12 -21.19 7.05 -24.00
CA ARG A 12 -20.25 5.92 -24.03
C ARG A 12 -20.85 4.76 -23.23
N ARG A 13 -21.84 4.07 -23.80
CA ARG A 13 -22.17 2.71 -23.39
C ARG A 13 -20.99 1.84 -23.80
N ILE A 14 -20.18 1.43 -22.82
CA ILE A 14 -19.16 0.42 -23.02
C ILE A 14 -19.91 -0.84 -23.50
N CYS A 15 -19.81 -1.14 -24.80
CA CYS A 15 -20.46 -2.32 -25.38
C CYS A 15 -19.53 -3.52 -25.12
N PHE A 16 -19.71 -4.21 -24.00
CA PHE A 16 -18.99 -5.44 -23.68
C PHE A 16 -19.36 -6.55 -24.66
N SER A 17 -18.37 -7.36 -25.04
CA SER A 17 -18.60 -8.63 -25.74
C SER A 17 -19.43 -9.60 -24.89
N LYS A 18 -19.96 -10.67 -25.48
CA LYS A 18 -20.69 -11.70 -24.70
C LYS A 18 -19.80 -12.36 -23.65
N VAL A 19 -18.50 -12.53 -23.94
CA VAL A 19 -17.51 -13.12 -23.02
C VAL A 19 -17.27 -12.17 -21.85
N GLU A 20 -17.00 -10.89 -22.11
CA GLU A 20 -16.80 -9.89 -21.06
C GLU A 20 -18.02 -9.72 -20.16
N ARG A 21 -19.25 -9.86 -20.68
CA ARG A 21 -20.47 -9.85 -19.87
C ARG A 21 -20.59 -11.07 -18.96
N HIS A 22 -20.25 -12.24 -19.45
CA HIS A 22 -20.26 -13.48 -18.66
C HIS A 22 -19.24 -13.42 -17.53
N ASP A 23 -18.03 -12.92 -17.81
CA ASP A 23 -16.98 -12.75 -16.81
C ASP A 23 -17.41 -11.74 -15.72
N LEU A 24 -18.05 -10.63 -16.09
CA LEU A 24 -18.61 -9.65 -15.16
C LEU A 24 -19.73 -10.23 -14.29
N ASP A 25 -20.60 -11.06 -14.86
CA ASP A 25 -21.67 -11.71 -14.11
C ASP A 25 -21.10 -12.69 -13.09
N MET A 26 -20.08 -13.49 -13.46
CA MET A 26 -19.38 -14.38 -12.51
C MET A 26 -18.69 -13.62 -11.38
N ILE A 27 -18.05 -12.48 -11.65
CA ILE A 27 -17.43 -11.63 -10.62
C ILE A 27 -18.50 -11.16 -9.64
N LYS A 28 -19.63 -10.67 -10.11
CA LYS A 28 -20.74 -10.21 -9.26
C LYS A 28 -21.31 -11.32 -8.40
N ASP A 29 -21.51 -12.51 -8.96
CA ASP A 29 -22.00 -13.67 -8.21
C ASP A 29 -21.06 -14.01 -7.04
N VAL A 30 -19.74 -13.93 -7.25
CA VAL A 30 -18.75 -14.17 -6.18
C VAL A 30 -18.77 -13.03 -5.17
N GLN A 31 -18.87 -11.78 -5.62
CA GLN A 31 -18.99 -10.61 -4.74
C GLN A 31 -20.22 -10.71 -3.83
N GLU A 32 -21.38 -11.08 -4.37
CA GLU A 32 -22.61 -11.26 -3.59
C GLU A 32 -22.47 -12.33 -2.52
N LYS A 33 -21.85 -13.48 -2.87
CA LYS A 33 -21.54 -14.53 -1.89
C LYS A 33 -20.60 -14.07 -0.79
N ILE A 34 -19.55 -13.30 -1.13
CA ILE A 34 -18.66 -12.71 -0.13
C ILE A 34 -19.42 -11.77 0.79
N LEU A 35 -20.27 -10.90 0.25
CA LEU A 35 -21.07 -9.95 1.03
C LEU A 35 -22.05 -10.67 1.98
N GLN A 36 -22.56 -11.84 1.60
CA GLN A 36 -23.37 -12.68 2.47
C GLN A 36 -22.52 -13.30 3.60
N LEU A 37 -21.43 -14.00 3.25
CA LEU A 37 -20.51 -14.64 4.22
C LEU A 37 -19.92 -13.62 5.20
N LYS A 38 -19.61 -12.43 4.74
CA LYS A 38 -19.14 -11.32 5.57
C LYS A 38 -20.11 -10.97 6.70
N LYS A 39 -21.41 -10.95 6.41
CA LYS A 39 -22.46 -10.70 7.42
C LYS A 39 -22.65 -11.89 8.36
N GLU A 40 -22.69 -13.10 7.81
CA GLU A 40 -22.89 -14.33 8.58
C GLU A 40 -21.76 -14.59 9.59
N ASN A 41 -20.52 -14.25 9.20
CA ASN A 41 -19.31 -14.54 9.97
C ASN A 41 -18.74 -13.31 10.68
N ASP A 42 -19.47 -12.20 10.76
CA ASP A 42 -19.04 -10.94 11.40
C ASP A 42 -17.66 -10.47 10.93
N ILE A 43 -17.45 -10.38 9.61
CA ILE A 43 -16.18 -10.03 8.99
C ILE A 43 -16.18 -8.59 8.52
N CYS A 44 -15.14 -7.83 8.86
CA CYS A 44 -14.79 -6.56 8.23
C CYS A 44 -13.66 -6.78 7.23
N ILE A 45 -13.87 -6.46 5.96
CA ILE A 45 -12.86 -6.58 4.90
C ILE A 45 -12.12 -5.26 4.77
N LEU A 46 -10.80 -5.30 4.99
CA LEU A 46 -9.86 -4.20 4.78
C LEU A 46 -9.08 -4.47 3.50
N ALA A 47 -9.17 -3.58 2.51
CA ALA A 47 -8.42 -3.73 1.27
C ALA A 47 -7.43 -2.58 1.05
N HIS A 48 -6.17 -2.93 0.80
CA HIS A 48 -5.19 -1.94 0.38
C HIS A 48 -5.57 -1.35 -0.98
N SER A 49 -5.30 -0.06 -1.17
CA SER A 49 -5.62 0.66 -2.42
C SER A 49 -4.94 0.09 -3.68
N TYR A 50 -3.96 -0.81 -3.53
CA TYR A 50 -3.33 -1.53 -4.65
C TYR A 50 -4.05 -2.83 -5.03
N GLN A 51 -5.11 -3.22 -4.34
CA GLN A 51 -5.91 -4.39 -4.70
C GLN A 51 -6.69 -4.17 -5.99
N ALA A 52 -7.08 -5.29 -6.63
CA ALA A 52 -7.92 -5.25 -7.80
C ALA A 52 -9.29 -4.63 -7.50
N LYS A 53 -9.90 -4.01 -8.50
CA LYS A 53 -11.15 -3.24 -8.35
C LYS A 53 -12.26 -4.09 -7.73
N GLU A 54 -12.42 -5.33 -8.17
CA GLU A 54 -13.45 -6.25 -7.68
C GLU A 54 -13.32 -6.59 -6.18
N ILE A 55 -12.10 -6.46 -5.61
CA ILE A 55 -11.86 -6.62 -4.17
C ILE A 55 -12.15 -5.30 -3.44
N VAL A 56 -11.73 -4.18 -4.02
CA VAL A 56 -11.97 -2.84 -3.46
C VAL A 56 -13.47 -2.53 -3.35
N GLU A 57 -14.27 -2.98 -4.32
CA GLU A 57 -15.72 -2.78 -4.36
C GLU A 57 -16.48 -3.47 -3.21
N ILE A 58 -15.96 -4.57 -2.68
CA ILE A 58 -16.61 -5.33 -1.58
C ILE A 58 -15.98 -5.04 -0.21
N ALA A 59 -14.90 -4.27 -0.16
CA ALA A 59 -14.22 -3.92 1.07
C ALA A 59 -15.04 -2.90 1.88
N ASP A 60 -14.99 -3.01 3.22
CA ASP A 60 -15.59 -2.04 4.13
C ASP A 60 -14.73 -0.79 4.23
N ILE A 61 -13.42 -0.98 4.22
CA ILE A 61 -12.44 0.10 4.36
C ILE A 61 -11.34 -0.11 3.33
N THR A 62 -11.01 0.97 2.62
CA THR A 62 -9.89 1.01 1.67
C THR A 62 -8.90 2.10 2.06
N GLY A 63 -7.62 1.86 1.80
CA GLY A 63 -6.57 2.83 2.11
C GLY A 63 -5.16 2.29 1.99
N ASP A 64 -4.22 3.05 2.53
CA ASP A 64 -2.85 2.60 2.73
C ASP A 64 -2.70 1.76 4.01
N SER A 65 -1.53 1.19 4.22
CA SER A 65 -1.25 0.23 5.31
C SER A 65 -1.60 0.78 6.70
N TYR A 66 -1.25 2.03 6.98
CA TYR A 66 -1.49 2.63 8.29
C TYR A 66 -2.96 2.97 8.51
N LYS A 67 -3.59 3.60 7.53
CA LYS A 67 -5.01 3.93 7.57
C LYS A 67 -5.85 2.69 7.87
N LEU A 68 -5.60 1.59 7.17
CA LEU A 68 -6.33 0.35 7.38
C LEU A 68 -6.20 -0.17 8.81
N SER A 69 -4.98 -0.16 9.37
CA SER A 69 -4.74 -0.66 10.73
C SER A 69 -5.42 0.20 11.80
N VAL A 70 -5.44 1.54 11.62
CA VAL A 70 -6.11 2.48 12.53
C VAL A 70 -7.63 2.40 12.41
N GLU A 71 -8.14 2.36 11.19
CA GLU A 71 -9.59 2.25 10.98
C GLU A 71 -10.16 0.92 11.50
N ALA A 72 -9.36 -0.15 11.46
CA ALA A 72 -9.71 -1.43 12.06
C ALA A 72 -10.07 -1.35 13.55
N GLN A 73 -9.50 -0.38 14.30
CA GLN A 73 -9.84 -0.16 15.71
C GLN A 73 -11.27 0.35 15.92
N LYS A 74 -11.85 0.99 14.91
CA LYS A 74 -13.16 1.65 15.00
C LYS A 74 -14.32 0.72 14.65
N VAL A 75 -14.04 -0.43 14.03
CA VAL A 75 -15.08 -1.39 13.63
C VAL A 75 -15.46 -2.29 14.80
N SER A 76 -16.72 -2.67 14.89
CA SER A 76 -17.23 -3.57 15.93
C SER A 76 -17.00 -5.05 15.62
N ASN A 77 -16.72 -5.38 14.37
CA ASN A 77 -16.53 -6.76 13.92
C ASN A 77 -15.42 -7.49 14.68
N LYS A 78 -15.68 -8.75 15.02
CA LYS A 78 -14.72 -9.62 15.67
C LYS A 78 -13.61 -10.10 14.72
N ASN A 79 -13.99 -10.36 13.48
CA ASN A 79 -13.10 -10.89 12.45
C ASN A 79 -12.72 -9.79 11.46
N ILE A 80 -11.43 -9.61 11.21
CA ILE A 80 -10.86 -8.71 10.22
C ILE A 80 -10.22 -9.55 9.13
N LEU A 81 -10.61 -9.32 7.87
CA LEU A 81 -9.95 -9.92 6.71
C LEU A 81 -9.11 -8.87 6.00
N MET A 82 -7.80 -9.05 6.01
CA MET A 82 -6.84 -8.17 5.31
C MET A 82 -6.62 -8.66 3.88
N CYS A 83 -7.03 -7.84 2.90
CA CYS A 83 -6.67 -7.96 1.50
C CYS A 83 -5.47 -7.05 1.23
N GLY A 84 -4.27 -7.61 1.36
CA GLY A 84 -3.00 -6.90 1.28
C GLY A 84 -1.84 -7.86 1.41
N VAL A 85 -0.75 -7.43 2.06
CA VAL A 85 0.44 -8.26 2.31
C VAL A 85 0.66 -8.50 3.81
N HIS A 86 1.47 -9.49 4.15
CA HIS A 86 1.60 -10.06 5.50
C HIS A 86 1.84 -9.03 6.60
N PHE A 87 2.83 -8.13 6.46
CA PHE A 87 3.13 -7.12 7.49
C PHE A 87 1.95 -6.20 7.82
N MET A 88 1.00 -6.02 6.87
CA MET A 88 -0.21 -5.21 7.08
C MET A 88 -1.20 -5.94 8.00
N ALA A 89 -1.33 -7.25 7.84
CA ALA A 89 -2.15 -8.07 8.72
C ALA A 89 -1.53 -8.15 10.13
N GLU A 90 -0.19 -8.26 10.24
CA GLU A 90 0.52 -8.13 11.52
C GLU A 90 0.25 -6.76 12.17
N ALA A 91 0.35 -5.66 11.41
CA ALA A 91 0.07 -4.32 11.94
C ALA A 91 -1.38 -4.18 12.42
N ALA A 92 -2.33 -4.75 11.67
CA ALA A 92 -3.73 -4.79 12.10
C ALA A 92 -3.91 -5.60 13.38
N LYS A 93 -3.24 -6.77 13.53
CA LYS A 93 -3.28 -7.58 14.76
C LYS A 93 -2.65 -6.88 15.94
N MET A 94 -1.48 -6.24 15.76
CA MET A 94 -0.83 -5.47 16.82
C MET A 94 -1.71 -4.35 17.37
N LEU A 95 -2.44 -3.65 16.51
CA LEU A 95 -3.32 -2.54 16.92
C LEU A 95 -4.70 -3.01 17.41
N ASN A 96 -5.08 -4.25 17.12
CA ASN A 96 -6.37 -4.86 17.48
C ASN A 96 -6.16 -6.27 18.09
N PRO A 97 -5.49 -6.39 19.25
CA PRO A 97 -5.11 -7.68 19.81
C PRO A 97 -6.30 -8.58 20.14
N ASP A 98 -7.43 -7.98 20.48
CA ASP A 98 -8.67 -8.70 20.84
C ASP A 98 -9.46 -9.23 19.64
N LYS A 99 -9.05 -8.89 18.40
CA LYS A 99 -9.71 -9.31 17.16
C LYS A 99 -8.96 -10.46 16.50
N ASN A 100 -9.68 -11.30 15.80
CA ASN A 100 -9.10 -12.29 14.90
C ASN A 100 -8.76 -11.56 13.57
N VAL A 101 -7.52 -11.63 13.16
CA VAL A 101 -7.05 -10.98 11.93
C VAL A 101 -6.57 -12.05 10.95
N TYR A 102 -7.18 -12.10 9.79
CA TYR A 102 -6.89 -13.05 8.72
C TYR A 102 -6.24 -12.36 7.54
N LEU A 103 -5.32 -13.04 6.87
CA LEU A 103 -4.75 -12.62 5.60
C LEU A 103 -5.42 -13.40 4.45
N ALA A 104 -5.93 -12.71 3.44
CA ALA A 104 -6.68 -13.33 2.35
C ALA A 104 -5.84 -14.34 1.55
N ASN A 105 -4.56 -14.03 1.32
CA ASN A 105 -3.62 -14.95 0.68
C ASN A 105 -2.32 -15.05 1.50
N PRO A 106 -2.01 -16.20 2.11
CA PRO A 106 -0.83 -16.36 2.97
C PRO A 106 0.51 -16.22 2.24
N SER A 107 0.52 -16.36 0.91
CA SER A 107 1.73 -16.17 0.10
C SER A 107 2.02 -14.69 -0.23
N ALA A 108 1.12 -13.78 0.14
CA ALA A 108 1.27 -12.36 -0.13
C ALA A 108 2.24 -11.70 0.89
N GLY A 109 3.53 -11.96 0.74
CA GLY A 109 4.62 -11.30 1.48
C GLY A 109 5.00 -9.94 0.92
N CYS A 110 5.98 -9.29 1.53
CA CYS A 110 6.54 -8.03 1.04
C CYS A 110 8.08 -8.06 1.09
N PRO A 111 8.78 -8.18 -0.06
CA PRO A 111 10.24 -8.25 -0.08
C PRO A 111 10.93 -7.08 0.63
N MET A 112 10.32 -5.89 0.62
CA MET A 112 10.86 -4.76 1.37
C MET A 112 10.71 -4.96 2.88
N ALA A 113 9.58 -5.46 3.35
CA ALA A 113 9.35 -5.65 4.78
C ALA A 113 10.22 -6.76 5.38
N GLU A 114 10.60 -7.74 4.58
CA GLU A 114 11.28 -8.97 4.95
C GLU A 114 12.79 -8.95 4.67
N GLN A 115 13.35 -7.83 4.20
CA GLN A 115 14.76 -7.77 3.76
C GLN A 115 15.79 -7.58 4.89
N MET A 116 15.34 -7.27 6.11
CA MET A 116 16.24 -7.01 7.24
C MET A 116 15.85 -7.85 8.45
N GLU A 117 16.83 -8.46 9.08
CA GLU A 117 16.66 -9.26 10.29
C GLU A 117 16.83 -8.39 11.56
N PRO A 118 16.07 -8.67 12.64
CA PRO A 118 16.18 -7.95 13.89
C PRO A 118 17.60 -7.92 14.46
N GLU A 119 18.32 -9.05 14.39
CA GLU A 119 19.68 -9.20 14.93
C GLU A 119 20.67 -8.24 14.29
N MET A 120 20.51 -7.96 12.99
CA MET A 120 21.33 -6.97 12.30
C MET A 120 21.14 -5.56 12.89
N ILE A 121 19.91 -5.20 13.21
CA ILE A 121 19.58 -3.88 13.78
C ILE A 121 20.07 -3.81 15.23
N GLU A 122 19.92 -4.87 16.01
CA GLU A 122 20.46 -4.94 17.37
C GLU A 122 21.98 -4.78 17.41
N MET A 123 22.71 -5.39 16.47
CA MET A 123 24.16 -5.19 16.35
C MET A 123 24.53 -3.74 16.05
N ILE A 124 23.77 -3.05 15.18
CA ILE A 124 24.00 -1.64 14.88
C ILE A 124 23.70 -0.78 16.13
N LYS A 125 22.60 -1.05 16.84
CA LYS A 125 22.25 -0.34 18.11
C LYS A 125 23.32 -0.52 19.18
N ALA A 126 23.92 -1.70 19.27
CA ALA A 126 25.01 -1.95 20.21
C ALA A 126 26.29 -1.16 19.87
N GLN A 127 26.56 -0.93 18.59
CA GLN A 127 27.71 -0.13 18.13
C GLN A 127 27.47 1.38 18.21
N GLU A 128 26.23 1.80 17.99
CA GLU A 128 25.81 3.21 17.96
C GLU A 128 24.61 3.44 18.90
N PRO A 129 24.78 3.34 20.23
CA PRO A 129 23.68 3.35 21.21
C PRO A 129 22.88 4.66 21.23
N ASP A 130 23.48 5.76 20.80
CA ASP A 130 22.82 7.08 20.72
C ASP A 130 21.95 7.22 19.46
N ARG A 131 22.05 6.29 18.52
CA ARG A 131 21.31 6.34 17.26
C ARG A 131 19.94 5.68 17.41
N LYS A 132 18.86 6.45 17.21
CA LYS A 132 17.50 5.94 17.24
C LYS A 132 17.14 5.26 15.92
N VAL A 133 16.45 4.14 16.01
CA VAL A 133 15.99 3.39 14.84
C VAL A 133 14.56 3.79 14.48
N VAL A 134 14.41 4.43 13.34
CA VAL A 134 13.11 4.77 12.75
C VAL A 134 12.80 3.74 11.66
N CYS A 135 11.74 2.98 11.84
CA CYS A 135 11.30 2.04 10.83
C CYS A 135 10.06 2.54 10.08
N TYR A 136 10.06 2.31 8.79
CA TYR A 136 8.86 2.45 7.97
C TYR A 136 7.83 1.38 8.33
N ILE A 137 6.53 1.66 8.23
CA ILE A 137 5.45 0.72 8.56
C ILE A 137 5.58 -0.61 7.79
N ASN A 138 6.20 -0.57 6.61
CA ASN A 138 6.49 -1.72 5.77
C ASN A 138 7.69 -2.50 6.32
N THR A 139 7.56 -3.03 7.51
CA THR A 139 8.47 -3.93 8.22
C THR A 139 7.67 -5.00 8.94
N THR A 140 8.29 -6.15 9.21
CA THR A 140 7.67 -7.25 9.99
C THR A 140 7.46 -6.84 11.44
N ALA A 141 6.55 -7.51 12.13
CA ALA A 141 6.37 -7.35 13.57
C ALA A 141 7.66 -7.67 14.35
N ALA A 142 8.40 -8.70 13.91
CA ALA A 142 9.70 -9.05 14.50
C ALA A 142 10.70 -7.89 14.45
N LEU A 143 10.83 -7.25 13.28
CA LEU A 143 11.73 -6.10 13.12
C LEU A 143 11.28 -4.88 13.92
N LYS A 144 9.96 -4.64 14.04
CA LYS A 144 9.39 -3.55 14.85
C LYS A 144 9.77 -3.64 16.34
N ARG A 145 9.97 -4.84 16.89
CA ARG A 145 10.35 -5.07 18.29
C ARG A 145 11.67 -4.40 18.68
N VAL A 146 12.59 -4.26 17.72
CA VAL A 146 13.91 -3.66 17.93
C VAL A 146 14.01 -2.20 17.48
N CYS A 147 12.92 -1.64 16.94
CA CYS A 147 12.84 -0.26 16.48
C CYS A 147 12.33 0.69 17.58
N ASP A 148 12.74 1.96 17.52
CA ASP A 148 12.34 2.97 18.49
C ASP A 148 11.06 3.72 18.06
N VAL A 149 10.89 3.98 16.76
CA VAL A 149 9.74 4.71 16.22
C VAL A 149 9.33 4.13 14.86
N CYS A 150 8.03 3.93 14.66
CA CYS A 150 7.46 3.52 13.38
C CYS A 150 6.83 4.73 12.68
N VAL A 151 7.09 4.87 11.39
CA VAL A 151 6.57 5.97 10.57
C VAL A 151 5.90 5.44 9.29
N THR A 152 5.11 6.30 8.67
CA THR A 152 4.53 6.07 7.34
C THR A 152 5.10 7.05 6.33
N SER A 153 4.89 6.82 5.04
CA SER A 153 5.28 7.78 4.00
C SER A 153 4.66 9.18 4.19
N SER A 154 3.48 9.25 4.83
CA SER A 154 2.81 10.53 5.13
C SER A 154 3.32 11.19 6.40
N SER A 155 3.84 10.46 7.39
CA SER A 155 4.22 10.97 8.71
C SER A 155 5.73 11.10 8.92
N ALA A 156 6.55 10.41 8.10
CA ALA A 156 7.98 10.25 8.31
C ALA A 156 8.72 11.59 8.52
N VAL A 157 8.54 12.56 7.62
CA VAL A 157 9.20 13.86 7.72
C VAL A 157 8.79 14.59 9.00
N LYS A 158 7.48 14.62 9.30
CA LYS A 158 6.95 15.31 10.49
C LYS A 158 7.47 14.68 11.78
N ILE A 159 7.46 13.36 11.87
CA ILE A 159 7.91 12.64 13.06
C ILE A 159 9.40 12.81 13.25
N VAL A 160 10.22 12.53 12.23
CA VAL A 160 11.69 12.63 12.30
C VAL A 160 12.14 14.04 12.66
N LYS A 161 11.52 15.06 12.07
CA LYS A 161 11.84 16.46 12.38
C LYS A 161 11.60 16.83 13.86
N ASN A 162 10.57 16.23 14.48
CA ASN A 162 10.17 16.53 15.86
C ASN A 162 10.75 15.54 16.89
N MET A 163 11.51 14.52 16.45
CA MET A 163 12.17 13.60 17.39
C MET A 163 13.26 14.31 18.20
N ASP A 164 13.29 14.00 19.50
CA ASP A 164 14.42 14.38 20.40
C ASP A 164 15.58 13.40 20.20
N ALA A 165 16.13 13.37 19.01
CA ALA A 165 17.31 12.57 18.63
C ALA A 165 17.94 13.18 17.37
N ASP A 166 19.25 13.42 17.43
CA ASP A 166 19.99 13.96 16.27
C ASP A 166 20.49 12.86 15.33
N LYS A 167 20.77 11.67 15.86
CA LYS A 167 21.27 10.52 15.12
C LYS A 167 20.15 9.51 14.89
N ILE A 168 19.86 9.21 13.64
CA ILE A 168 18.76 8.33 13.22
C ILE A 168 19.28 7.27 12.25
N LEU A 169 18.88 6.02 12.46
CA LEU A 169 18.95 4.96 11.45
C LEU A 169 17.55 4.80 10.85
N PHE A 170 17.41 5.07 9.57
CA PHE A 170 16.14 4.93 8.85
C PHE A 170 16.11 3.63 8.04
N ILE A 171 15.14 2.78 8.26
CA ILE A 171 14.97 1.46 7.64
C ILE A 171 13.51 1.22 7.22
N PRO A 172 13.18 0.26 6.33
CA PRO A 172 14.09 -0.49 5.47
C PRO A 172 14.27 0.18 4.09
N ASP A 173 13.52 1.25 3.76
CA ASP A 173 13.51 1.89 2.45
C ASP A 173 14.48 3.07 2.39
N CYS A 174 15.58 2.90 1.66
CA CYS A 174 16.59 3.95 1.53
C CYS A 174 16.12 5.15 0.68
N ASN A 175 15.15 4.98 -0.21
CA ASN A 175 14.62 6.06 -1.04
C ASN A 175 13.70 6.99 -0.21
N LEU A 176 12.75 6.39 0.54
CA LEU A 176 11.96 7.14 1.52
C LEU A 176 12.89 7.78 2.56
N GLY A 177 13.90 7.05 3.05
CA GLY A 177 14.91 7.59 3.96
C GLY A 177 15.68 8.77 3.36
N ALA A 178 16.05 8.73 2.08
CA ALA A 178 16.70 9.84 1.38
C ALA A 178 15.78 11.06 1.26
N PHE A 179 14.48 10.84 0.98
CA PHE A 179 13.48 11.89 0.97
C PHE A 179 13.36 12.57 2.34
N VAL A 180 13.30 11.78 3.43
CA VAL A 180 13.26 12.30 4.81
C VAL A 180 14.55 13.04 5.16
N LYS A 181 15.72 12.49 4.81
CA LYS A 181 17.04 13.12 5.04
C LYS A 181 17.15 14.48 4.36
N LYS A 182 16.65 14.61 3.13
CA LYS A 182 16.62 15.88 2.41
C LYS A 182 15.72 16.91 3.09
N ALA A 183 14.61 16.46 3.70
CA ALA A 183 13.67 17.31 4.40
C ALA A 183 14.10 17.69 5.83
N CYS A 184 15.05 16.94 6.40
CA CYS A 184 15.54 17.11 7.78
C CYS A 184 17.09 17.21 7.77
N PRO A 185 17.68 18.23 7.15
CA PRO A 185 19.14 18.35 6.98
C PRO A 185 19.88 18.55 8.31
N GLU A 186 19.18 18.94 9.36
CA GLU A 186 19.70 19.10 10.72
C GLU A 186 19.92 17.75 11.44
N LYS A 187 19.40 16.65 10.94
CA LYS A 187 19.52 15.31 11.53
C LYS A 187 20.60 14.49 10.83
N ASP A 188 21.39 13.75 11.59
CA ASP A 188 22.33 12.75 11.06
C ASP A 188 21.57 11.45 10.76
N ILE A 189 21.03 11.36 9.55
CA ILE A 189 20.25 10.19 9.10
C ILE A 189 21.14 9.23 8.32
N LYS A 190 21.36 8.04 8.90
CA LYS A 190 22.03 6.90 8.29
C LYS A 190 20.99 6.03 7.59
N LEU A 191 21.29 5.60 6.38
CA LEU A 191 20.45 4.73 5.55
C LEU A 191 21.16 3.39 5.35
N LEU A 192 20.40 2.31 5.37
CA LEU A 192 20.85 1.02 4.87
C LEU A 192 20.35 0.80 3.45
N GLN A 193 21.09 0.04 2.66
CA GLN A 193 20.64 -0.34 1.31
C GLN A 193 19.43 -1.27 1.44
N GLY A 194 18.37 -0.91 0.76
CA GLY A 194 17.10 -1.63 0.76
C GLY A 194 15.97 -0.74 0.28
N GLY A 195 14.81 -1.32 0.07
CA GLY A 195 13.62 -0.58 -0.36
C GLY A 195 12.66 -1.41 -1.21
N CYS A 196 11.64 -0.75 -1.72
CA CYS A 196 10.63 -1.38 -2.55
C CYS A 196 11.19 -1.69 -3.96
N PRO A 197 11.32 -2.97 -4.36
CA PRO A 197 11.86 -3.31 -5.68
C PRO A 197 10.97 -2.79 -6.83
N VAL A 198 9.68 -2.62 -6.58
CA VAL A 198 8.71 -2.13 -7.57
C VAL A 198 8.95 -0.65 -7.85
N HIS A 199 8.95 0.21 -6.83
CA HIS A 199 9.17 1.65 -6.99
C HIS A 199 10.61 1.95 -7.43
N ALA A 200 11.60 1.22 -6.90
CA ALA A 200 13.00 1.38 -7.28
C ALA A 200 13.31 0.94 -8.73
N SER A 201 12.43 0.16 -9.36
CA SER A 201 12.60 -0.27 -10.76
C SER A 201 12.39 0.84 -11.78
N VAL A 202 11.71 1.93 -11.38
CA VAL A 202 11.45 3.08 -12.25
C VAL A 202 12.70 3.90 -12.41
N THR A 203 13.04 4.20 -13.64
CA THR A 203 14.26 4.94 -13.99
C THR A 203 13.96 6.39 -14.38
N LYS A 204 15.01 7.23 -14.39
CA LYS A 204 14.92 8.58 -14.95
C LYS A 204 14.49 8.57 -16.42
N ALA A 205 14.87 7.54 -17.18
CA ALA A 205 14.45 7.40 -18.59
C ALA A 205 12.93 7.14 -18.69
N ASP A 206 12.35 6.33 -17.80
CA ASP A 206 10.90 6.12 -17.75
C ASP A 206 10.18 7.46 -17.45
N MET A 207 10.70 8.25 -16.52
CA MET A 207 10.17 9.58 -16.18
C MET A 207 10.20 10.53 -17.38
N ILE A 208 11.34 10.62 -18.06
CA ILE A 208 11.49 11.47 -19.25
C ILE A 208 10.53 11.05 -20.35
N ALA A 209 10.40 9.74 -20.59
CA ALA A 209 9.49 9.19 -21.59
C ALA A 209 8.01 9.54 -21.28
N ALA A 210 7.61 9.38 -20.03
CA ALA A 210 6.25 9.73 -19.60
C ALA A 210 5.95 11.23 -19.73
N LYS A 211 6.86 12.11 -19.28
CA LYS A 211 6.71 13.57 -19.41
C LYS A 211 6.73 14.02 -20.88
N THR A 212 7.48 13.34 -21.74
CA THR A 212 7.49 13.62 -23.18
C THR A 212 6.17 13.22 -23.86
N ALA A 213 5.60 12.10 -23.43
CA ALA A 213 4.31 11.63 -23.97
C ALA A 213 3.12 12.49 -23.48
N HIS A 214 3.22 13.05 -22.27
CA HIS A 214 2.16 13.83 -21.60
C HIS A 214 2.75 15.10 -21.00
N PRO A 215 3.12 16.09 -21.83
CA PRO A 215 3.89 17.27 -21.41
C PRO A 215 3.13 18.20 -20.45
N ASP A 216 1.81 18.22 -20.51
CA ASP A 216 0.94 19.07 -19.68
C ASP A 216 0.50 18.39 -18.37
N ALA A 217 0.81 17.09 -18.20
CA ALA A 217 0.40 16.32 -17.03
C ALA A 217 1.31 16.59 -15.83
N LEU A 218 0.70 16.80 -14.65
CA LEU A 218 1.41 16.84 -13.38
C LEU A 218 1.88 15.45 -12.95
N VAL A 219 3.13 15.34 -12.53
CA VAL A 219 3.71 14.08 -12.08
C VAL A 219 3.60 13.95 -10.57
N LEU A 220 2.90 12.91 -10.10
CA LEU A 220 2.72 12.62 -8.68
C LEU A 220 3.44 11.30 -8.35
N CYS A 221 4.47 11.35 -7.49
CA CYS A 221 5.31 10.19 -7.17
C CYS A 221 5.25 9.78 -5.70
N HIS A 222 5.41 8.48 -5.45
CA HIS A 222 5.64 7.98 -4.11
C HIS A 222 7.13 8.16 -3.72
N PRO A 223 7.46 8.49 -2.45
CA PRO A 223 8.85 8.69 -2.02
C PRO A 223 9.70 7.40 -1.98
N GLU A 224 9.12 6.23 -2.21
CA GLU A 224 9.84 4.98 -2.47
C GLU A 224 10.50 4.93 -3.86
N CYS A 225 10.11 5.82 -4.78
CA CYS A 225 10.81 6.01 -6.05
C CYS A 225 12.23 6.53 -5.79
N ILE A 226 13.19 6.09 -6.60
CA ILE A 226 14.59 6.56 -6.49
C ILE A 226 14.66 8.09 -6.61
N PRO A 227 15.62 8.76 -5.95
CA PRO A 227 15.75 10.23 -5.98
C PRO A 227 15.78 10.81 -7.39
N ALA A 228 16.44 10.13 -8.35
CA ALA A 228 16.50 10.56 -9.75
C ALA A 228 15.13 10.62 -10.45
N VAL A 229 14.10 9.99 -9.88
CA VAL A 229 12.71 10.01 -10.34
C VAL A 229 11.88 10.98 -9.51
N SER A 230 11.89 10.84 -8.18
CA SER A 230 11.07 11.64 -7.29
C SER A 230 11.41 13.14 -7.32
N GLU A 231 12.68 13.50 -7.59
CA GLU A 231 13.09 14.90 -7.75
C GLU A 231 12.59 15.59 -9.03
N MET A 232 12.09 14.82 -10.00
CA MET A 232 11.47 15.34 -11.23
C MET A 232 9.95 15.45 -11.14
N ALA A 233 9.34 15.01 -10.02
CA ALA A 233 7.92 15.05 -9.80
C ALA A 233 7.44 16.44 -9.32
N ASP A 234 6.21 16.77 -9.67
CA ASP A 234 5.55 18.00 -9.22
C ASP A 234 5.00 17.85 -7.79
N TYR A 235 4.70 16.60 -7.39
CA TYR A 235 4.31 16.27 -6.03
C TYR A 235 4.93 14.92 -5.61
N VAL A 236 5.45 14.86 -4.39
CA VAL A 236 5.94 13.62 -3.76
C VAL A 236 5.23 13.40 -2.43
N GLY A 237 4.55 12.28 -2.30
CA GLY A 237 3.79 11.97 -1.10
C GLY A 237 3.31 10.52 -1.03
N SER A 238 2.62 10.19 0.07
CA SER A 238 2.02 8.86 0.26
C SER A 238 0.95 8.56 -0.79
N THR A 239 0.56 7.30 -0.90
CA THR A 239 -0.53 6.89 -1.80
C THR A 239 -1.81 7.71 -1.56
N SER A 240 -2.22 7.87 -0.29
CA SER A 240 -3.37 8.70 0.06
C SER A 240 -3.13 10.18 -0.30
N GLY A 241 -1.90 10.69 -0.10
CA GLY A 241 -1.51 12.04 -0.49
C GLY A 241 -1.61 12.27 -2.00
N ILE A 242 -1.14 11.33 -2.81
CA ILE A 242 -1.27 11.36 -4.28
C ILE A 242 -2.74 11.41 -4.69
N MET A 243 -3.57 10.55 -4.10
CA MET A 243 -5.00 10.49 -4.42
C MET A 243 -5.73 11.79 -4.03
N ASN A 244 -5.41 12.36 -2.87
CA ASN A 244 -5.99 13.62 -2.40
C ASN A 244 -5.55 14.80 -3.28
N PHE A 245 -4.25 14.88 -3.60
CA PHE A 245 -3.72 15.91 -4.49
C PHE A 245 -4.42 15.88 -5.86
N ALA A 246 -4.56 14.70 -6.44
CA ALA A 246 -5.25 14.54 -7.72
C ALA A 246 -6.75 14.90 -7.65
N ALA A 247 -7.39 14.64 -6.51
CA ALA A 247 -8.80 14.99 -6.28
C ALA A 247 -9.01 16.50 -6.15
N GLU A 248 -8.14 17.19 -5.40
CA GLU A 248 -8.27 18.60 -5.04
C GLU A 248 -7.71 19.56 -6.12
N SER A 249 -6.78 19.07 -6.95
CA SER A 249 -6.15 19.87 -8.02
C SER A 249 -7.11 20.21 -9.16
N ASP A 250 -7.01 21.41 -9.70
CA ASP A 250 -7.72 21.83 -10.91
C ASP A 250 -7.10 21.27 -12.21
N ALA A 251 -5.91 20.69 -12.14
CA ALA A 251 -5.25 20.04 -13.28
C ALA A 251 -6.11 18.91 -13.83
N LYS A 252 -6.00 18.69 -15.14
CA LYS A 252 -6.81 17.69 -15.87
C LYS A 252 -6.04 16.43 -16.20
N GLU A 253 -4.72 16.47 -16.19
CA GLU A 253 -3.87 15.36 -16.59
C GLU A 253 -2.82 15.09 -15.52
N PHE A 254 -2.63 13.82 -15.19
CA PHE A 254 -1.69 13.38 -14.16
C PHE A 254 -0.92 12.15 -14.60
N ILE A 255 0.38 12.12 -14.30
CA ILE A 255 1.23 10.93 -14.41
C ILE A 255 1.41 10.38 -12.99
N ILE A 256 0.98 9.15 -12.76
CA ILE A 256 0.98 8.51 -11.45
C ILE A 256 2.21 7.64 -11.29
N GLY A 257 3.10 8.04 -10.38
CA GLY A 257 4.37 7.41 -10.03
C GLY A 257 4.27 6.56 -8.75
N THR A 258 3.23 5.73 -8.65
CA THR A 258 3.06 4.69 -7.65
C THR A 258 2.36 3.49 -8.30
N GLU A 259 2.00 2.46 -7.55
CA GLU A 259 1.42 1.22 -8.07
C GLU A 259 0.22 1.51 -9.00
N ILE A 260 0.19 0.79 -10.13
CA ILE A 260 -0.66 1.12 -11.30
C ILE A 260 -2.16 1.18 -10.99
N SER A 261 -2.65 0.42 -10.00
CA SER A 261 -4.07 0.44 -9.62
C SER A 261 -4.53 1.82 -9.16
N ILE A 262 -3.61 2.66 -8.68
CA ILE A 262 -3.98 4.02 -8.25
C ILE A 262 -4.42 4.87 -9.44
N ALA A 263 -3.75 4.76 -10.59
CA ALA A 263 -4.19 5.45 -11.80
C ALA A 263 -5.57 4.94 -12.27
N GLU A 264 -5.80 3.63 -12.20
CA GLU A 264 -7.09 3.01 -12.57
C GLU A 264 -8.21 3.47 -11.63
N HIS A 265 -7.99 3.48 -10.31
CA HIS A 265 -8.98 3.93 -9.33
C HIS A 265 -9.29 5.42 -9.47
N LEU A 266 -8.28 6.24 -9.71
CA LEU A 266 -8.46 7.68 -9.95
C LEU A 266 -9.22 7.92 -11.24
N GLN A 267 -8.91 7.21 -12.33
CA GLN A 267 -9.63 7.32 -13.60
C GLN A 267 -11.11 6.93 -13.46
N TYR A 268 -11.40 5.90 -12.68
CA TYR A 268 -12.78 5.50 -12.39
C TYR A 268 -13.53 6.55 -11.56
N ARG A 269 -12.85 7.14 -10.56
CA ARG A 269 -13.45 8.10 -9.64
C ARG A 269 -13.63 9.49 -10.27
N PHE A 270 -12.74 9.88 -11.16
CA PHE A 270 -12.70 11.20 -11.81
C PHE A 270 -12.65 11.05 -13.33
N PRO A 271 -13.78 10.67 -13.96
CA PRO A 271 -13.82 10.42 -15.41
C PRO A 271 -13.57 11.69 -16.27
N GLU A 272 -13.62 12.87 -15.66
CA GLU A 272 -13.33 14.17 -16.30
C GLU A 272 -11.83 14.53 -16.29
N LYS A 273 -10.99 13.72 -15.65
CA LYS A 273 -9.53 13.85 -15.60
C LYS A 273 -8.87 12.67 -16.31
N GLU A 274 -7.63 12.83 -16.74
CA GLU A 274 -6.84 11.79 -17.38
C GLU A 274 -5.68 11.36 -16.46
N PHE A 275 -5.52 10.05 -16.27
CA PHE A 275 -4.50 9.49 -15.40
C PHE A 275 -3.64 8.50 -16.16
N TYR A 276 -2.35 8.82 -16.28
CA TYR A 276 -1.35 8.02 -16.97
C TYR A 276 -0.46 7.32 -15.95
N ILE A 277 -0.03 6.11 -16.23
CA ILE A 277 0.96 5.40 -15.40
C ILE A 277 2.37 5.90 -15.78
N LEU A 278 3.21 6.16 -14.78
CA LEU A 278 4.60 6.57 -15.00
C LEU A 278 5.40 5.47 -15.73
N SER A 279 5.20 4.22 -15.35
CA SER A 279 5.84 3.06 -15.97
C SER A 279 5.01 1.79 -15.74
N LYS A 280 5.00 0.87 -16.69
CA LYS A 280 4.41 -0.47 -16.53
C LYS A 280 5.14 -1.35 -15.50
N LYS A 281 6.34 -0.94 -15.05
CA LYS A 281 7.12 -1.62 -14.03
C LYS A 281 6.52 -1.47 -12.62
N ILE A 282 5.67 -0.46 -12.40
CA ILE A 282 5.07 -0.17 -11.09
C ILE A 282 3.83 -1.05 -10.83
N LEU A 283 3.94 -2.32 -11.09
CA LEU A 283 2.94 -3.33 -10.72
C LEU A 283 3.51 -4.15 -9.58
N CYS A 284 2.84 -4.16 -8.43
CA CYS A 284 3.26 -4.96 -7.28
C CYS A 284 2.73 -6.40 -7.40
N PRO A 285 3.57 -7.38 -7.75
CA PRO A 285 3.11 -8.75 -7.92
C PRO A 285 2.54 -9.35 -6.62
N ASN A 286 3.13 -9.00 -5.48
CA ASN A 286 2.70 -9.52 -4.17
C ASN A 286 1.30 -9.01 -3.78
N MET A 287 0.97 -7.75 -4.08
CA MET A 287 -0.39 -7.22 -3.88
C MET A 287 -1.41 -7.87 -4.82
N LYS A 288 -0.97 -8.37 -5.99
CA LYS A 288 -1.83 -9.06 -6.98
C LYS A 288 -1.98 -10.56 -6.74
N LEU A 289 -1.28 -11.12 -5.76
CA LEU A 289 -1.50 -12.53 -5.34
C LEU A 289 -2.88 -12.74 -4.75
N THR A 290 -3.43 -11.74 -4.05
CA THR A 290 -4.78 -11.83 -3.50
C THR A 290 -5.80 -11.68 -4.64
N THR A 291 -6.57 -12.73 -4.85
CA THR A 291 -7.67 -12.78 -5.83
C THR A 291 -9.02 -12.70 -5.13
N LEU A 292 -10.09 -12.38 -5.88
CA LEU A 292 -11.45 -12.40 -5.35
C LEU A 292 -11.84 -13.78 -4.80
N MET A 293 -11.32 -14.86 -5.41
CA MET A 293 -11.53 -16.24 -4.93
C MET A 293 -10.81 -16.54 -3.63
N ASP A 294 -9.65 -15.93 -3.37
CA ASP A 294 -8.98 -16.05 -2.07
C ASP A 294 -9.82 -15.38 -0.98
N VAL A 295 -10.37 -14.20 -1.27
CA VAL A 295 -11.30 -13.51 -0.36
C VAL A 295 -12.52 -14.38 -0.07
N TYR A 296 -13.15 -14.95 -1.10
CA TYR A 296 -14.29 -15.85 -0.94
C TYR A 296 -13.97 -17.03 -0.04
N LYS A 297 -12.90 -17.78 -0.36
CA LYS A 297 -12.48 -18.97 0.39
C LYS A 297 -12.12 -18.64 1.83
N THR A 298 -11.50 -17.48 2.08
CA THR A 298 -11.15 -17.08 3.45
C THR A 298 -12.41 -16.71 4.23
N CYS A 299 -13.38 -15.98 3.64
CA CYS A 299 -14.66 -15.68 4.29
C CYS A 299 -15.44 -16.96 4.63
N GLU A 300 -15.46 -17.95 3.71
CA GLU A 300 -16.06 -19.26 3.94
C GLU A 300 -15.31 -20.05 5.03
N GLY A 301 -13.96 -20.01 4.99
CA GLY A 301 -13.11 -20.68 5.97
C GLY A 301 -13.30 -20.15 7.38
N ILE A 302 -13.34 -18.83 7.57
CA ILE A 302 -13.56 -18.20 8.89
C ILE A 302 -14.83 -18.73 9.56
N GLY A 303 -15.93 -18.89 8.82
CA GLY A 303 -17.17 -19.46 9.34
C GLY A 303 -17.06 -20.92 9.77
N ASN A 304 -16.09 -21.65 9.23
CA ASN A 304 -15.86 -23.09 9.47
C ASN A 304 -14.61 -23.37 10.34
N GLY A 305 -14.05 -22.35 10.99
CA GLY A 305 -12.85 -22.46 11.83
C GLY A 305 -11.56 -22.62 11.03
N GLY A 306 -11.53 -22.13 9.79
CA GLY A 306 -10.38 -22.10 8.90
C GLY A 306 -10.01 -20.66 8.52
N GLY A 307 -9.10 -20.53 7.54
CA GLY A 307 -8.51 -19.24 7.13
C GLY A 307 -7.09 -19.11 7.68
N PHE A 308 -6.30 -18.21 7.10
CA PHE A 308 -4.94 -17.93 7.60
C PHE A 308 -5.00 -16.80 8.61
N GLU A 309 -5.13 -17.15 9.88
CA GLU A 309 -5.12 -16.20 11.00
C GLU A 309 -3.68 -15.76 11.34
N ILE A 310 -3.52 -14.49 11.66
CA ILE A 310 -2.26 -13.94 12.17
C ILE A 310 -2.20 -14.23 13.67
N GLU A 311 -1.38 -15.17 14.03
CA GLU A 311 -1.11 -15.55 15.43
C GLU A 311 0.10 -14.76 15.93
N MET A 312 -0.08 -14.07 17.06
CA MET A 312 0.97 -13.34 17.76
C MET A 312 0.73 -13.49 19.26
N THR A 313 1.79 -13.71 20.00
CA THR A 313 1.75 -13.72 21.47
C THR A 313 1.56 -12.31 22.02
N ASP A 314 1.04 -12.19 23.24
CA ASP A 314 0.89 -10.90 23.92
C ASP A 314 2.23 -10.17 24.07
N GLU A 315 3.32 -10.92 24.25
CA GLU A 315 4.68 -10.36 24.35
C GLU A 315 5.12 -9.77 23.00
N GLU A 316 4.91 -10.47 21.90
CA GLU A 316 5.22 -9.98 20.54
C GLU A 316 4.42 -8.73 20.20
N ILE A 317 3.11 -8.76 20.45
CA ILE A 317 2.23 -7.61 20.24
C ILE A 317 2.71 -6.41 21.09
N THR A 318 2.93 -6.61 22.37
CA THR A 318 3.32 -5.53 23.29
C THR A 318 4.68 -4.94 22.93
N SER A 319 5.65 -5.79 22.57
CA SER A 319 7.01 -5.33 22.22
C SER A 319 7.05 -4.59 20.87
N ALA A 320 6.39 -5.13 19.84
CA ALA A 320 6.35 -4.51 18.51
C ALA A 320 5.51 -3.21 18.49
N ARG A 321 4.46 -3.14 19.30
CA ARG A 321 3.59 -1.96 19.40
C ARG A 321 4.26 -0.72 20.00
N LYS A 322 5.35 -0.89 20.74
CA LYS A 322 6.05 0.23 21.41
C LYS A 322 6.56 1.29 20.43
N CYS A 323 6.89 0.92 19.20
CA CYS A 323 7.39 1.86 18.21
C CYS A 323 6.28 2.55 17.39
N ILE A 324 5.03 2.04 17.43
CA ILE A 324 3.88 2.59 16.72
C ILE A 324 3.18 3.62 17.60
#